data_e8f59e9d69d2c72fb2e01b0b58721655
#
_entry.id   e8f59e9d69d2c72fb2e01b0b58721655
#
_cell.length_a   1.000
_cell.length_b   1.000
_cell.length_c   1.000
_cell.angle_alpha   90.00
_cell.angle_beta   90.00
_cell.angle_gamma   90.00
#
_symmetry.space_group_name_H-M   'P 1'
#
loop_
_entity.id
_entity.type
_entity.pdbx_description
1 polymer ?
#
loop_
_entity_poly.entity_id
_entity_poly.type
_entity_poly.pdbx_seq_one_letter_code
_entity_poly.pdbx_strand_id
1 'polypeptide(L)'
;MAARFVNLDRETPMFLPYDLREWVPADHIVHFILDAVEQIPTEHFSVNQRGTGSEQYPPTMMLALLIYCYVTGRFGSRAIEAATHSDVAVRYLCANHHPDHASICAFRTANKAAFDAAFVTVLQLAQHLKLTKVGTVSVDGTKIQANASKHAAVSYARAGEMLAQLELEVKELMERAQQAEAQERPDALDIPAELTRRTDRKAALQQARAVIEARAKELAAAQQPDYAAKQAKRQAQRDAGQKPRGPEPKAPSETPAPKAQYNFTDPTSGIMKAGSGQHFEQSYNAQAAVDAAMFIVGARVSVAANDKQELPPTAAAISPVVAPQVTAILVDSGFYSEAAVQAVEQNPDGTVTGVTVFAAVEKMDHHKTVAELLPQPEPPALAPAATAKEKMAHRLKTAVGKELYKLRKQTVEPVFGIIKEVMGFRRFSLRGHAKVSLEWTLVCVSYNLKRLFSLKNLATMA
;
A
#
# COMPACT_ATOMS: atom_id res chain seq x y z
N MET A 1 -24.54 45.32 25.94
CA MET A 1 -25.22 44.09 26.41
C MET A 1 -24.13 43.12 26.86
N ALA A 2 -24.21 42.59 28.09
CA ALA A 2 -23.23 41.58 28.54
C ALA A 2 -23.45 40.26 27.80
N ALA A 3 -22.37 39.60 27.36
CA ALA A 3 -22.43 38.30 26.76
C ALA A 3 -23.01 37.28 27.76
N ARG A 4 -23.94 36.47 27.31
CA ARG A 4 -24.52 35.36 28.09
C ARG A 4 -23.87 34.05 27.62
N PHE A 5 -23.32 33.31 28.59
CA PHE A 5 -22.73 31.98 28.33
C PHE A 5 -23.67 30.89 28.88
N VAL A 6 -23.60 29.71 28.27
CA VAL A 6 -24.27 28.52 28.79
C VAL A 6 -23.61 28.10 30.09
N ASN A 7 -24.38 27.74 31.09
CA ASN A 7 -23.86 27.21 32.36
C ASN A 7 -23.25 25.80 32.07
N LEU A 8 -21.98 25.63 32.45
CA LEU A 8 -21.25 24.38 32.31
C LEU A 8 -21.21 23.69 33.67
N ASP A 9 -22.14 22.80 33.91
CA ASP A 9 -22.13 21.92 35.07
C ASP A 9 -21.64 20.51 34.64
N ARG A 10 -20.52 20.07 35.22
CA ARG A 10 -19.93 18.77 35.02
C ARG A 10 -20.11 17.78 36.17
N GLU A 11 -20.70 18.25 37.26
CA GLU A 11 -20.86 17.53 38.52
C GLU A 11 -22.27 16.99 38.68
N THR A 12 -23.26 17.50 37.92
CA THR A 12 -24.59 16.95 37.91
C THR A 12 -24.58 15.52 37.35
N PRO A 13 -25.05 14.53 38.13
CA PRO A 13 -25.16 13.15 37.67
C PRO A 13 -26.06 13.05 36.45
N MET A 14 -25.56 12.49 35.35
CA MET A 14 -26.34 12.23 34.14
C MET A 14 -26.50 10.73 33.95
N PHE A 15 -27.69 10.27 33.59
CA PHE A 15 -27.96 8.88 33.23
C PHE A 15 -27.84 8.71 31.72
N LEU A 16 -27.02 7.75 31.27
CA LEU A 16 -27.10 7.26 29.89
C LEU A 16 -28.37 6.43 29.72
N PRO A 17 -29.02 6.46 28.55
CA PRO A 17 -30.11 5.56 28.24
C PRO A 17 -29.72 4.10 28.50
N TYR A 18 -30.69 3.30 29.02
CA TYR A 18 -30.46 1.86 29.24
C TYR A 18 -30.28 1.07 27.93
N ASP A 19 -30.95 1.55 26.86
CA ASP A 19 -30.83 0.93 25.54
C ASP A 19 -29.59 1.47 24.82
N LEU A 20 -28.64 0.59 24.53
CA LEU A 20 -27.42 0.95 23.79
C LEU A 20 -27.71 1.57 22.42
N ARG A 21 -28.85 1.23 21.80
CA ARG A 21 -29.27 1.79 20.50
C ARG A 21 -29.58 3.29 20.57
N GLU A 22 -29.92 3.79 21.73
CA GLU A 22 -30.19 5.21 21.96
C GLU A 22 -28.88 6.03 22.20
N TRP A 23 -27.73 5.37 22.32
CA TRP A 23 -26.46 6.03 22.58
C TRP A 23 -25.92 6.77 21.35
N VAL A 24 -26.31 6.34 20.16
CA VAL A 24 -25.86 6.94 18.89
C VAL A 24 -27.04 7.26 17.99
N PRO A 25 -26.98 8.37 17.22
CA PRO A 25 -28.04 8.71 16.27
C PRO A 25 -28.30 7.57 15.28
N ALA A 26 -29.56 7.40 14.89
CA ALA A 26 -29.98 6.30 14.00
C ALA A 26 -29.34 6.37 12.60
N ASP A 27 -28.93 7.55 12.15
CA ASP A 27 -28.25 7.79 10.88
C ASP A 27 -26.71 7.71 11.00
N HIS A 28 -26.17 7.30 12.15
CA HIS A 28 -24.73 7.23 12.35
C HIS A 28 -24.12 6.05 11.58
N ILE A 29 -22.92 6.26 11.00
CA ILE A 29 -22.22 5.26 10.18
C ILE A 29 -21.96 3.92 10.90
N VAL A 30 -21.94 3.89 12.23
CA VAL A 30 -21.72 2.65 13.00
C VAL A 30 -22.77 1.58 12.70
N HIS A 31 -24.05 1.97 12.56
CA HIS A 31 -25.13 1.05 12.23
C HIS A 31 -24.91 0.45 10.83
N PHE A 32 -24.57 1.29 9.87
CA PHE A 32 -24.27 0.84 8.51
C PHE A 32 -23.07 -0.12 8.44
N ILE A 33 -22.04 0.11 9.25
CA ILE A 33 -20.87 -0.79 9.33
C ILE A 33 -21.27 -2.14 9.94
N LEU A 34 -22.10 -2.16 10.98
CA LEU A 34 -22.60 -3.39 11.59
C LEU A 34 -23.40 -4.20 10.57
N ASP A 35 -24.38 -3.59 9.90
CA ASP A 35 -25.19 -4.23 8.87
C ASP A 35 -24.35 -4.81 7.72
N ALA A 36 -23.32 -4.07 7.28
CA ALA A 36 -22.43 -4.50 6.21
C ALA A 36 -21.54 -5.68 6.64
N VAL A 37 -21.05 -5.69 7.87
CA VAL A 37 -20.18 -6.77 8.39
C VAL A 37 -20.99 -8.06 8.62
N GLU A 38 -22.25 -7.98 8.96
CA GLU A 38 -23.14 -9.15 9.10
C GLU A 38 -23.34 -9.91 7.77
N GLN A 39 -23.11 -9.26 6.63
CA GLN A 39 -23.19 -9.90 5.32
C GLN A 39 -21.93 -10.73 4.98
N ILE A 40 -20.86 -10.66 5.78
CA ILE A 40 -19.61 -11.37 5.52
C ILE A 40 -19.74 -12.80 6.05
N PRO A 41 -19.48 -13.83 5.21
CA PRO A 41 -19.59 -15.21 5.63
C PRO A 41 -18.64 -15.53 6.80
N THR A 42 -19.17 -16.21 7.82
CA THR A 42 -18.45 -16.50 9.08
C THR A 42 -17.29 -17.47 8.89
N GLU A 43 -17.29 -18.29 7.84
CA GLU A 43 -16.22 -19.24 7.48
C GLU A 43 -14.88 -18.57 7.16
N HIS A 44 -14.87 -17.30 6.83
CA HIS A 44 -13.64 -16.53 6.55
C HIS A 44 -12.90 -16.09 7.82
N PHE A 45 -13.53 -16.23 8.99
CA PHE A 45 -12.91 -15.82 10.24
C PHE A 45 -12.12 -16.97 10.90
N SER A 46 -10.92 -16.62 11.34
CA SER A 46 -10.12 -17.52 12.19
C SER A 46 -10.63 -17.45 13.63
N VAL A 47 -11.22 -18.54 14.11
CA VAL A 47 -11.72 -18.68 15.48
C VAL A 47 -11.09 -19.91 16.15
N ASN A 48 -10.91 -19.85 17.47
CA ASN A 48 -10.45 -21.00 18.22
C ASN A 48 -11.63 -22.00 18.41
N GLN A 49 -11.53 -23.15 17.77
CA GLN A 49 -12.58 -24.19 17.80
C GLN A 49 -12.49 -25.10 19.04
N ARG A 50 -11.45 -24.95 19.89
CA ARG A 50 -11.19 -25.91 20.99
C ARG A 50 -12.17 -25.83 22.13
N GLY A 51 -12.95 -24.75 22.26
CA GLY A 51 -13.92 -24.56 23.34
C GLY A 51 -13.32 -24.47 24.75
N THR A 52 -12.00 -24.37 24.87
CA THR A 52 -11.27 -24.24 26.13
C THR A 52 -10.54 -22.89 26.18
N GLY A 53 -10.35 -22.35 27.38
CA GLY A 53 -9.74 -21.04 27.62
C GLY A 53 -10.79 -19.95 27.87
N SER A 54 -10.37 -18.68 27.86
CA SER A 54 -11.27 -17.53 27.97
C SER A 54 -12.16 -17.40 26.74
N GLU A 55 -13.34 -16.84 26.92
CA GLU A 55 -14.29 -16.53 25.84
C GLU A 55 -13.65 -15.62 24.80
N GLN A 56 -13.96 -15.90 23.54
CA GLN A 56 -13.50 -15.09 22.40
C GLN A 56 -14.52 -14.01 22.09
N TYR A 57 -14.03 -12.84 21.68
CA TYR A 57 -14.90 -11.81 21.12
C TYR A 57 -15.48 -12.27 19.77
N PRO A 58 -16.77 -11.99 19.49
CA PRO A 58 -17.37 -12.29 18.20
C PRO A 58 -16.54 -11.69 17.05
N PRO A 59 -16.17 -12.48 16.04
CA PRO A 59 -15.27 -12.02 14.98
C PRO A 59 -15.87 -10.90 14.13
N THR A 60 -17.20 -10.89 13.94
CA THR A 60 -17.93 -9.81 13.27
C THR A 60 -17.83 -8.50 14.05
N MET A 61 -17.96 -8.55 15.38
CA MET A 61 -17.75 -7.38 16.24
C MET A 61 -16.32 -6.84 16.10
N MET A 62 -15.30 -7.72 16.14
CA MET A 62 -13.90 -7.32 16.02
C MET A 62 -13.60 -6.69 14.64
N LEU A 63 -14.19 -7.21 13.57
CA LEU A 63 -14.05 -6.64 12.23
C LEU A 63 -14.73 -5.28 12.14
N ALA A 64 -15.97 -5.16 12.63
CA ALA A 64 -16.70 -3.89 12.67
C ALA A 64 -15.95 -2.83 13.47
N LEU A 65 -15.37 -3.21 14.63
CA LEU A 65 -14.51 -2.36 15.46
C LEU A 65 -13.31 -1.82 14.67
N LEU A 66 -12.59 -2.68 13.96
CA LEU A 66 -11.45 -2.28 13.14
C LEU A 66 -11.89 -1.32 12.03
N ILE A 67 -12.93 -1.68 11.27
CA ILE A 67 -13.42 -0.84 10.16
C ILE A 67 -13.87 0.53 10.68
N TYR A 68 -14.65 0.58 11.74
CA TYR A 68 -15.13 1.84 12.31
C TYR A 68 -13.97 2.72 12.80
N CYS A 69 -13.00 2.13 13.50
CA CYS A 69 -11.84 2.86 13.97
C CYS A 69 -10.97 3.38 12.81
N TYR A 70 -10.80 2.61 11.74
CA TYR A 70 -10.08 3.06 10.55
C TYR A 70 -10.83 4.18 9.81
N VAL A 71 -12.16 4.11 9.70
CA VAL A 71 -13.00 5.19 9.14
C VAL A 71 -12.85 6.50 9.93
N THR A 72 -12.68 6.40 11.25
CA THR A 72 -12.57 7.54 12.19
C THR A 72 -11.14 7.94 12.53
N GLY A 73 -10.12 7.37 11.85
CA GLY A 73 -8.72 7.77 11.98
C GLY A 73 -7.96 7.16 13.16
N ARG A 74 -8.42 6.03 13.71
CA ARG A 74 -7.76 5.31 14.80
C ARG A 74 -7.18 4.00 14.29
N PHE A 75 -5.87 3.91 14.11
CA PHE A 75 -5.19 2.78 13.45
C PHE A 75 -4.40 1.89 14.42
N GLY A 76 -3.90 2.44 15.52
CA GLY A 76 -3.12 1.71 16.52
C GLY A 76 -4.00 0.90 17.47
N SER A 77 -3.62 -0.35 17.79
CA SER A 77 -4.42 -1.22 18.66
C SER A 77 -4.67 -0.61 20.05
N ARG A 78 -3.70 0.11 20.64
CA ARG A 78 -3.90 0.82 21.92
C ARG A 78 -4.87 2.02 21.80
N ALA A 79 -4.87 2.72 20.67
CA ALA A 79 -5.83 3.79 20.43
C ALA A 79 -7.26 3.24 20.23
N ILE A 80 -7.37 2.06 19.62
CA ILE A 80 -8.64 1.35 19.45
C ILE A 80 -9.15 0.86 20.80
N GLU A 81 -8.30 0.23 21.61
CA GLU A 81 -8.62 -0.17 23.00
C GLU A 81 -9.11 1.03 23.82
N ALA A 82 -8.38 2.15 23.83
CA ALA A 82 -8.80 3.36 24.52
C ALA A 82 -10.17 3.86 24.05
N ALA A 83 -10.47 3.77 22.75
CA ALA A 83 -11.76 4.16 22.18
C ALA A 83 -12.92 3.30 22.69
N THR A 84 -12.71 2.00 23.02
CA THR A 84 -13.74 1.15 23.61
C THR A 84 -14.23 1.66 24.97
N HIS A 85 -13.43 2.47 25.66
CA HIS A 85 -13.80 3.08 26.93
C HIS A 85 -14.38 4.50 26.78
N SER A 86 -13.92 5.27 25.80
CA SER A 86 -14.16 6.72 25.72
C SER A 86 -15.09 7.15 24.58
N ASP A 87 -15.28 6.34 23.55
CA ASP A 87 -16.11 6.66 22.37
C ASP A 87 -17.43 5.91 22.45
N VAL A 88 -18.54 6.65 22.47
CA VAL A 88 -19.89 6.09 22.66
C VAL A 88 -20.27 5.14 21.51
N ALA A 89 -19.95 5.49 20.28
CA ALA A 89 -20.24 4.62 19.12
C ALA A 89 -19.42 3.34 19.14
N VAL A 90 -18.16 3.39 19.61
CA VAL A 90 -17.32 2.20 19.80
C VAL A 90 -17.85 1.34 20.94
N ARG A 91 -18.29 1.93 22.04
CA ARG A 91 -18.95 1.21 23.14
C ARG A 91 -20.24 0.52 22.69
N TYR A 92 -21.07 1.19 21.90
CA TYR A 92 -22.25 0.60 21.28
C TYR A 92 -21.87 -0.60 20.39
N LEU A 93 -20.92 -0.41 19.47
CA LEU A 93 -20.44 -1.44 18.56
C LEU A 93 -19.93 -2.69 19.30
N CYS A 94 -19.20 -2.51 20.40
CA CYS A 94 -18.65 -3.58 21.21
C CYS A 94 -19.65 -4.12 22.27
N ALA A 95 -20.89 -3.70 22.27
CA ALA A 95 -21.86 -4.01 23.32
C ALA A 95 -21.27 -3.81 24.74
N ASN A 96 -20.55 -2.69 24.90
CA ASN A 96 -19.84 -2.32 26.13
C ASN A 96 -18.73 -3.29 26.58
N HIS A 97 -18.23 -4.15 25.67
CA HIS A 97 -17.02 -4.93 25.90
C HIS A 97 -15.77 -4.12 25.50
N HIS A 98 -14.64 -4.46 26.12
CA HIS A 98 -13.39 -3.71 25.96
C HIS A 98 -12.25 -4.64 25.52
N PRO A 99 -12.18 -5.05 24.24
CA PRO A 99 -11.06 -5.83 23.75
C PRO A 99 -9.73 -5.12 23.98
N ASP A 100 -8.78 -5.83 24.56
CA ASP A 100 -7.43 -5.32 24.79
C ASP A 100 -6.63 -5.19 23.47
N HIS A 101 -5.57 -4.40 23.51
CA HIS A 101 -4.74 -4.15 22.32
C HIS A 101 -4.04 -5.40 21.78
N ALA A 102 -3.79 -6.42 22.60
CA ALA A 102 -3.18 -7.68 22.16
C ALA A 102 -4.19 -8.50 21.37
N SER A 103 -5.43 -8.64 21.86
CA SER A 103 -6.55 -9.28 21.17
C SER A 103 -6.86 -8.59 19.84
N ILE A 104 -6.91 -7.23 19.81
CA ILE A 104 -7.11 -6.45 18.59
C ILE A 104 -5.98 -6.71 17.60
N CYS A 105 -4.73 -6.73 18.06
CA CYS A 105 -3.56 -6.98 17.20
C CYS A 105 -3.56 -8.41 16.65
N ALA A 106 -3.85 -9.40 17.48
CA ALA A 106 -3.94 -10.81 17.11
C ALA A 106 -5.03 -11.02 16.06
N PHE A 107 -6.25 -10.51 16.31
CA PHE A 107 -7.35 -10.60 15.36
C PHE A 107 -6.98 -9.98 14.00
N ARG A 108 -6.43 -8.77 14.00
CA ARG A 108 -6.03 -8.07 12.78
C ARG A 108 -4.99 -8.84 11.96
N THR A 109 -4.08 -9.57 12.61
CA THR A 109 -3.02 -10.31 11.89
C THR A 109 -3.44 -11.71 11.46
N ALA A 110 -4.44 -12.32 12.10
CA ALA A 110 -4.90 -13.67 11.83
C ALA A 110 -5.99 -13.77 10.75
N ASN A 111 -6.74 -12.69 10.48
CA ASN A 111 -7.97 -12.73 9.71
C ASN A 111 -7.85 -12.14 8.30
N LYS A 112 -6.78 -12.47 7.56
CA LYS A 112 -6.60 -12.00 6.17
C LYS A 112 -7.78 -12.37 5.28
N ALA A 113 -8.25 -13.61 5.34
CA ALA A 113 -9.36 -14.10 4.52
C ALA A 113 -10.65 -13.30 4.76
N ALA A 114 -10.94 -12.92 6.02
CA ALA A 114 -12.09 -12.11 6.36
C ALA A 114 -11.98 -10.67 5.78
N PHE A 115 -10.80 -10.08 5.76
CA PHE A 115 -10.62 -8.75 5.15
C PHE A 115 -10.73 -8.79 3.63
N ASP A 116 -10.19 -9.83 2.99
CA ASP A 116 -10.34 -10.03 1.54
C ASP A 116 -11.83 -10.27 1.20
N ALA A 117 -12.55 -11.08 1.99
CA ALA A 117 -14.00 -11.27 1.83
C ALA A 117 -14.78 -9.97 2.07
N ALA A 118 -14.43 -9.19 3.09
CA ALA A 118 -15.04 -7.89 3.35
C ALA A 118 -14.88 -6.93 2.16
N PHE A 119 -13.69 -6.91 1.54
CA PHE A 119 -13.43 -6.10 0.36
C PHE A 119 -14.37 -6.48 -0.80
N VAL A 120 -14.52 -7.77 -1.06
CA VAL A 120 -15.42 -8.29 -2.09
C VAL A 120 -16.88 -7.98 -1.76
N THR A 121 -17.33 -8.27 -0.52
CA THR A 121 -18.72 -8.03 -0.07
C THR A 121 -19.13 -6.56 -0.20
N VAL A 122 -18.25 -5.64 0.18
CA VAL A 122 -18.53 -4.19 0.05
C VAL A 122 -18.68 -3.77 -1.41
N LEU A 123 -17.90 -4.34 -2.33
CA LEU A 123 -18.03 -4.09 -3.76
C LEU A 123 -19.33 -4.68 -4.31
N GLN A 124 -19.72 -5.89 -3.90
CA GLN A 124 -20.99 -6.51 -4.27
C GLN A 124 -22.18 -5.67 -3.78
N LEU A 125 -22.11 -5.17 -2.55
CA LEU A 125 -23.14 -4.30 -2.00
C LEU A 125 -23.24 -2.99 -2.81
N ALA A 126 -22.12 -2.39 -3.16
CA ALA A 126 -22.09 -1.18 -3.98
C ALA A 126 -22.66 -1.41 -5.39
N GLN A 127 -22.39 -2.59 -6.00
CA GLN A 127 -22.99 -2.99 -7.28
C GLN A 127 -24.50 -3.23 -7.17
N HIS A 128 -24.93 -3.94 -6.13
CA HIS A 128 -26.36 -4.19 -5.88
C HIS A 128 -27.14 -2.88 -5.76
N LEU A 129 -26.56 -1.89 -5.09
CA LEU A 129 -27.11 -0.53 -4.97
C LEU A 129 -26.91 0.33 -6.24
N LYS A 130 -26.31 -0.21 -7.31
CA LYS A 130 -25.99 0.48 -8.58
C LYS A 130 -25.15 1.76 -8.41
N LEU A 131 -24.28 1.79 -7.41
CA LEU A 131 -23.43 2.94 -7.09
C LEU A 131 -22.03 2.86 -7.72
N THR A 132 -21.63 1.70 -8.24
CA THR A 132 -20.35 1.53 -8.94
C THR A 132 -20.40 2.01 -10.40
N LYS A 133 -19.25 2.46 -10.94
CA LYS A 133 -19.08 2.87 -12.35
C LYS A 133 -17.78 2.27 -12.89
N VAL A 134 -17.77 0.96 -13.11
CA VAL A 134 -16.57 0.15 -13.28
C VAL A 134 -15.98 0.17 -14.70
N GLY A 135 -16.70 0.56 -15.74
CA GLY A 135 -16.21 0.52 -17.14
C GLY A 135 -14.82 1.13 -17.33
N THR A 136 -14.51 2.22 -16.63
CA THR A 136 -13.21 2.89 -16.62
C THR A 136 -12.62 2.88 -15.23
N VAL A 137 -11.37 2.42 -15.10
CA VAL A 137 -10.65 2.31 -13.82
C VAL A 137 -9.35 3.10 -13.90
N SER A 138 -9.10 3.96 -12.92
CA SER A 138 -7.83 4.69 -12.77
C SER A 138 -6.91 3.94 -11.82
N VAL A 139 -5.68 3.69 -12.23
CA VAL A 139 -4.65 3.02 -11.41
C VAL A 139 -3.56 4.03 -11.06
N ASP A 140 -3.20 4.07 -9.79
CA ASP A 140 -2.10 4.90 -9.30
C ASP A 140 -1.51 4.32 -8.02
N GLY A 141 -0.31 4.79 -7.66
CA GLY A 141 0.39 4.40 -6.45
C GLY A 141 0.65 5.59 -5.52
N THR A 142 0.60 5.33 -4.23
CA THR A 142 0.94 6.35 -3.24
C THR A 142 1.91 5.82 -2.20
N LYS A 143 2.88 6.64 -1.83
CA LYS A 143 3.85 6.27 -0.78
C LYS A 143 3.21 6.46 0.59
N ILE A 144 3.16 5.37 1.37
CA ILE A 144 2.70 5.35 2.76
C ILE A 144 3.89 4.96 3.63
N GLN A 145 4.15 5.73 4.68
CA GLN A 145 5.28 5.51 5.58
C GLN A 145 5.20 4.14 6.25
N ALA A 146 6.31 3.42 6.30
CA ALA A 146 6.44 2.19 7.06
C ALA A 146 6.54 2.47 8.57
N ASN A 147 6.21 1.48 9.39
CA ASN A 147 6.44 1.54 10.83
C ASN A 147 7.92 1.26 11.17
N ALA A 148 8.81 2.02 10.56
CA ALA A 148 10.25 1.88 10.69
C ALA A 148 10.95 3.23 10.52
N SER A 149 12.03 3.44 11.28
CA SER A 149 12.86 4.63 11.15
C SER A 149 13.90 4.43 10.04
N LYS A 150 14.15 5.46 9.25
CA LYS A 150 15.28 5.48 8.30
C LYS A 150 16.64 5.31 9.00
N HIS A 151 16.75 5.70 10.27
CA HIS A 151 17.97 5.56 11.06
C HIS A 151 18.23 4.11 11.52
N ALA A 152 17.22 3.24 11.45
CA ALA A 152 17.37 1.80 11.66
C ALA A 152 17.76 1.04 10.38
N ALA A 153 18.20 1.74 9.33
CA ALA A 153 18.63 1.14 8.08
C ALA A 153 20.16 1.19 7.92
N VAL A 154 20.70 0.14 7.28
CA VAL A 154 22.10 0.06 6.89
C VAL A 154 22.21 -0.16 5.39
N SER A 155 23.15 0.51 4.71
CA SER A 155 23.47 0.23 3.31
C SER A 155 24.43 -0.94 3.20
N TYR A 156 24.47 -1.62 2.04
CA TYR A 156 25.35 -2.76 1.78
C TYR A 156 26.83 -2.40 1.97
N ALA A 157 27.27 -1.26 1.44
CA ALA A 157 28.64 -0.79 1.62
C ALA A 157 28.95 -0.52 3.10
N ARG A 158 28.06 0.21 3.80
CA ARG A 158 28.25 0.54 5.21
C ARG A 158 28.24 -0.69 6.12
N ALA A 159 27.39 -1.68 5.81
CA ALA A 159 27.39 -2.96 6.53
C ALA A 159 28.73 -3.70 6.39
N GLY A 160 29.36 -3.66 5.20
CA GLY A 160 30.69 -4.21 4.98
C GLY A 160 31.77 -3.51 5.80
N GLU A 161 31.81 -2.18 5.79
CA GLU A 161 32.72 -1.38 6.61
C GLU A 161 32.60 -1.68 8.12
N MET A 162 31.34 -1.71 8.61
CA MET A 162 31.07 -2.00 10.02
C MET A 162 31.45 -3.43 10.41
N LEU A 163 31.29 -4.42 9.52
CA LEU A 163 31.72 -5.79 9.78
C LEU A 163 33.24 -5.88 9.91
N ALA A 164 33.98 -5.26 9.01
CA ALA A 164 35.44 -5.21 9.07
C ALA A 164 35.95 -4.54 10.36
N GLN A 165 35.31 -3.43 10.76
CA GLN A 165 35.66 -2.76 12.02
C GLN A 165 35.34 -3.64 13.24
N LEU A 166 34.18 -4.31 13.28
CA LEU A 166 33.81 -5.21 14.39
C LEU A 166 34.77 -6.41 14.51
N GLU A 167 35.29 -6.91 13.40
CA GLU A 167 36.28 -7.98 13.40
C GLU A 167 37.57 -7.55 14.08
N LEU A 168 38.06 -6.34 13.81
CA LEU A 168 39.21 -5.76 14.49
C LEU A 168 38.97 -5.56 15.99
N GLU A 169 37.81 -4.99 16.35
CA GLU A 169 37.42 -4.74 17.74
C GLU A 169 37.29 -6.05 18.55
N VAL A 170 36.71 -7.11 17.97
CA VAL A 170 36.62 -8.43 18.60
C VAL A 170 38.00 -9.02 18.83
N LYS A 171 38.93 -8.91 17.85
CA LYS A 171 40.31 -9.37 17.98
C LYS A 171 41.02 -8.62 19.11
N GLU A 172 40.91 -7.30 19.16
CA GLU A 172 41.50 -6.47 20.21
C GLU A 172 40.98 -6.85 21.61
N LEU A 173 39.66 -7.08 21.75
CA LEU A 173 39.09 -7.52 23.02
C LEU A 173 39.57 -8.90 23.44
N MET A 174 39.74 -9.83 22.51
CA MET A 174 40.31 -11.16 22.78
C MET A 174 41.78 -11.07 23.25
N GLU A 175 42.61 -10.23 22.60
CA GLU A 175 43.99 -9.97 22.99
C GLU A 175 44.07 -9.36 24.39
N ARG A 176 43.19 -8.40 24.72
CA ARG A 176 43.07 -7.81 26.07
C ARG A 176 42.64 -8.83 27.13
N ALA A 177 41.69 -9.71 26.78
CA ALA A 177 41.26 -10.78 27.69
C ALA A 177 42.45 -11.71 28.05
N GLN A 178 43.22 -12.12 27.05
CA GLN A 178 44.43 -12.96 27.24
C GLN A 178 45.51 -12.25 28.09
N GLN A 179 45.72 -10.93 27.87
CA GLN A 179 46.68 -10.16 28.67
C GLN A 179 46.24 -10.01 30.13
N ALA A 180 44.92 -9.75 30.37
CA ALA A 180 44.36 -9.65 31.71
C ALA A 180 44.47 -10.99 32.47
N GLU A 181 44.23 -12.09 31.79
CA GLU A 181 44.38 -13.46 32.35
C GLU A 181 45.85 -13.76 32.67
N ALA A 182 46.80 -13.43 31.74
CA ALA A 182 48.22 -13.66 31.95
C ALA A 182 48.82 -12.77 33.08
N GLN A 183 48.22 -11.62 33.36
CA GLN A 183 48.66 -10.70 34.42
C GLN A 183 47.93 -10.90 35.76
N GLU A 184 47.00 -11.82 35.84
CA GLU A 184 46.08 -12.03 36.99
C GLU A 184 45.43 -10.76 37.51
N ARG A 185 45.19 -9.77 36.59
CA ARG A 185 44.54 -8.48 36.89
C ARG A 185 43.24 -8.36 36.12
N PRO A 186 42.14 -8.02 36.80
CA PRO A 186 40.87 -7.74 36.12
C PRO A 186 41.02 -6.51 35.21
N ASP A 187 40.56 -6.59 33.98
CA ASP A 187 40.42 -5.41 33.10
C ASP A 187 39.31 -4.49 33.65
N ALA A 188 39.50 -3.18 33.47
CA ALA A 188 38.49 -2.18 33.82
C ALA A 188 37.22 -2.27 32.96
N LEU A 189 37.26 -3.01 31.86
CA LEU A 189 36.17 -3.23 30.93
C LEU A 189 35.55 -4.62 31.16
N ASP A 190 34.23 -4.71 31.15
CA ASP A 190 33.51 -5.99 31.11
C ASP A 190 33.66 -6.63 29.70
N ILE A 191 34.81 -7.27 29.48
CA ILE A 191 35.17 -7.86 28.17
C ILE A 191 34.14 -8.90 27.70
N PRO A 192 33.62 -9.83 28.54
CA PRO A 192 32.56 -10.76 28.11
C PRO A 192 31.30 -10.09 27.60
N ALA A 193 30.80 -9.06 28.30
CA ALA A 193 29.62 -8.29 27.88
C ALA A 193 29.87 -7.56 26.55
N GLU A 194 31.04 -6.95 26.40
CA GLU A 194 31.40 -6.25 25.17
C GLU A 194 31.61 -7.17 23.96
N LEU A 195 32.18 -8.36 24.17
CA LEU A 195 32.30 -9.39 23.13
C LEU A 195 30.91 -9.86 22.68
N THR A 196 30.00 -10.13 23.63
CA THR A 196 28.62 -10.54 23.34
C THR A 196 27.92 -9.48 22.47
N ARG A 197 27.96 -8.22 22.88
CA ARG A 197 27.34 -7.11 22.11
C ARG A 197 27.87 -7.00 20.68
N ARG A 198 29.19 -7.17 20.49
CA ARG A 198 29.82 -7.10 19.16
C ARG A 198 29.50 -8.31 18.31
N THR A 199 29.43 -9.49 18.91
CA THR A 199 29.06 -10.73 18.23
C THR A 199 27.60 -10.66 17.74
N ASP A 200 26.68 -10.22 18.57
CA ASP A 200 25.27 -10.04 18.20
C ASP A 200 25.11 -9.01 17.05
N ARG A 201 25.84 -7.90 17.15
CA ARG A 201 25.83 -6.87 16.10
C ARG A 201 26.45 -7.38 14.80
N LYS A 202 27.53 -8.18 14.87
CA LYS A 202 28.14 -8.83 13.71
C LYS A 202 27.16 -9.78 13.03
N ALA A 203 26.48 -10.63 13.79
CA ALA A 203 25.47 -11.55 13.27
C ALA A 203 24.31 -10.80 12.58
N ALA A 204 23.79 -9.74 13.20
CA ALA A 204 22.74 -8.93 12.62
C ALA A 204 23.15 -8.26 11.28
N LEU A 205 24.38 -7.74 11.19
CA LEU A 205 24.93 -7.15 9.97
C LEU A 205 25.19 -8.19 8.87
N GLN A 206 25.67 -9.39 9.24
CA GLN A 206 25.84 -10.51 8.30
C GLN A 206 24.48 -10.94 7.72
N GLN A 207 23.45 -11.08 8.57
CA GLN A 207 22.09 -11.36 8.12
C GLN A 207 21.56 -10.26 7.19
N ALA A 208 21.76 -9.00 7.52
CA ALA A 208 21.36 -7.86 6.68
C ALA A 208 22.01 -7.94 5.28
N ARG A 209 23.32 -8.23 5.21
CA ARG A 209 24.02 -8.42 3.93
C ARG A 209 23.49 -9.60 3.15
N ALA A 210 23.31 -10.76 3.78
CA ALA A 210 22.78 -11.95 3.13
C ALA A 210 21.40 -11.70 2.49
N VAL A 211 20.50 -10.98 3.19
CA VAL A 211 19.20 -10.60 2.65
C VAL A 211 19.34 -9.63 1.47
N ILE A 212 20.22 -8.64 1.53
CA ILE A 212 20.45 -7.72 0.42
C ILE A 212 21.00 -8.49 -0.80
N GLU A 213 21.94 -9.42 -0.60
CA GLU A 213 22.52 -10.26 -1.65
C GLU A 213 21.49 -11.19 -2.28
N ALA A 214 20.63 -11.83 -1.47
CA ALA A 214 19.54 -12.65 -1.97
C ALA A 214 18.58 -11.85 -2.86
N ARG A 215 18.16 -10.65 -2.42
CA ARG A 215 17.32 -9.75 -3.22
C ARG A 215 17.97 -9.32 -4.53
N ALA A 216 19.27 -9.07 -4.54
CA ALA A 216 19.99 -8.72 -5.76
C ALA A 216 19.97 -9.86 -6.77
N LYS A 217 20.17 -11.12 -6.31
CA LYS A 217 20.07 -12.32 -7.14
C LYS A 217 18.66 -12.53 -7.71
N GLU A 218 17.63 -12.42 -6.86
CA GLU A 218 16.24 -12.52 -7.28
C GLU A 218 15.89 -11.47 -8.34
N LEU A 219 16.31 -10.21 -8.12
CA LEU A 219 16.09 -9.12 -9.06
C LEU A 219 16.81 -9.34 -10.39
N ALA A 220 18.06 -9.80 -10.34
CA ALA A 220 18.83 -10.14 -11.53
C ALA A 220 18.18 -11.26 -12.33
N ALA A 221 17.73 -12.32 -11.66
CA ALA A 221 16.99 -13.42 -12.29
C ALA A 221 15.68 -12.96 -12.94
N ALA A 222 14.92 -12.11 -12.25
CA ALA A 222 13.67 -11.54 -12.78
C ALA A 222 13.90 -10.61 -14.00
N GLN A 223 15.04 -9.93 -14.08
CA GLN A 223 15.40 -9.03 -15.18
C GLN A 223 16.05 -9.75 -16.38
N GLN A 224 16.51 -10.97 -16.20
CA GLN A 224 17.22 -11.74 -17.22
C GLN A 224 16.39 -11.96 -18.51
N PRO A 225 15.10 -12.34 -18.46
CA PRO A 225 14.27 -12.48 -19.66
C PRO A 225 14.16 -11.17 -20.45
N ASP A 226 13.92 -10.06 -19.78
CA ASP A 226 13.83 -8.73 -20.37
C ASP A 226 15.15 -8.30 -21.06
N TYR A 227 16.27 -8.62 -20.40
CA TYR A 227 17.58 -8.35 -20.93
C TYR A 227 17.82 -9.19 -22.21
N ALA A 228 17.53 -10.48 -22.17
CA ALA A 228 17.68 -11.38 -23.30
C ALA A 228 16.82 -10.93 -24.52
N ALA A 229 15.56 -10.54 -24.27
CA ALA A 229 14.68 -10.03 -25.30
C ALA A 229 15.20 -8.73 -25.94
N LYS A 230 15.76 -7.80 -25.15
CA LYS A 230 16.38 -6.57 -25.65
C LYS A 230 17.64 -6.84 -26.46
N GLN A 231 18.46 -7.79 -26.04
CA GLN A 231 19.65 -8.22 -26.79
C GLN A 231 19.27 -8.85 -28.12
N ALA A 232 18.30 -9.77 -28.13
CA ALA A 232 17.80 -10.41 -29.34
C ALA A 232 17.23 -9.38 -30.34
N LYS A 233 16.45 -8.41 -29.87
CA LYS A 233 15.93 -7.31 -30.71
C LYS A 233 17.03 -6.48 -31.34
N ARG A 234 18.09 -6.14 -30.57
CA ARG A 234 19.24 -5.39 -31.10
C ARG A 234 20.06 -6.21 -32.09
N GLN A 235 20.21 -7.50 -31.84
CA GLN A 235 20.91 -8.39 -32.77
C GLN A 235 20.14 -8.47 -34.09
N ALA A 236 18.84 -8.70 -34.06
CA ALA A 236 18.01 -8.73 -35.28
C ALA A 236 18.08 -7.40 -36.07
N GLN A 237 18.17 -6.24 -35.38
CA GLN A 237 18.40 -4.95 -36.06
C GLN A 237 19.77 -4.88 -36.75
N ARG A 238 20.83 -5.39 -36.10
CA ARG A 238 22.17 -5.45 -36.70
C ARG A 238 22.21 -6.39 -37.92
N ASP A 239 21.57 -7.54 -37.80
CA ASP A 239 21.47 -8.52 -38.89
C ASP A 239 20.68 -7.97 -40.07
N ALA A 240 19.70 -7.09 -39.82
CA ALA A 240 18.97 -6.36 -40.85
C ALA A 240 19.71 -5.11 -41.40
N GLY A 241 21.00 -4.94 -41.07
CA GLY A 241 21.82 -3.79 -41.52
C GLY A 241 21.45 -2.46 -40.85
N GLN A 242 20.61 -2.45 -39.81
CA GLN A 242 20.21 -1.26 -39.08
C GLN A 242 21.13 -1.02 -37.87
N LYS A 243 21.51 0.24 -37.62
CA LYS A 243 22.26 0.58 -36.39
C LYS A 243 21.30 0.75 -35.22
N PRO A 244 21.34 -0.12 -34.17
CA PRO A 244 20.50 0.02 -33.01
C PRO A 244 20.69 1.37 -32.32
N ARG A 245 19.62 2.07 -32.00
CA ARG A 245 19.65 3.37 -31.31
C ARG A 245 19.76 3.22 -29.81
N GLY A 246 20.43 4.16 -29.14
CA GLY A 246 20.57 4.22 -27.68
C GLY A 246 21.68 3.34 -27.11
N PRO A 247 21.97 3.45 -25.79
CA PRO A 247 23.02 2.69 -25.11
C PRO A 247 22.75 1.19 -25.12
N GLU A 248 23.79 0.39 -24.99
CA GLU A 248 23.63 -1.06 -24.85
C GLU A 248 22.91 -1.40 -23.53
N PRO A 249 22.00 -2.40 -23.56
CA PRO A 249 21.36 -2.88 -22.33
C PRO A 249 22.44 -3.39 -21.37
N LYS A 250 22.39 -2.95 -20.14
CA LYS A 250 23.29 -3.47 -19.09
C LYS A 250 22.79 -4.84 -18.63
N ALA A 251 23.70 -5.79 -18.52
CA ALA A 251 23.38 -7.09 -17.95
C ALA A 251 22.90 -6.95 -16.50
N PRO A 252 21.88 -7.71 -16.09
CA PRO A 252 21.46 -7.77 -14.70
C PRO A 252 22.63 -8.19 -13.81
N SER A 253 22.82 -7.51 -12.69
CA SER A 253 23.91 -7.78 -11.76
C SER A 253 23.38 -8.49 -10.51
N GLU A 254 23.98 -9.62 -10.17
CA GLU A 254 23.72 -10.32 -8.90
C GLU A 254 24.41 -9.63 -7.71
N THR A 255 25.38 -8.75 -7.98
CA THR A 255 26.05 -7.96 -6.96
C THR A 255 25.16 -6.80 -6.54
N PRO A 256 24.88 -6.66 -5.24
CA PRO A 256 24.05 -5.56 -4.74
C PRO A 256 24.66 -4.19 -5.03
N ALA A 257 23.83 -3.22 -5.32
CA ALA A 257 24.27 -1.83 -5.38
C ALA A 257 24.81 -1.38 -3.99
N PRO A 258 25.89 -0.58 -3.92
CA PRO A 258 26.46 -0.11 -2.63
C PRO A 258 25.42 0.60 -1.73
N LYS A 259 24.42 1.24 -2.34
CA LYS A 259 23.31 1.96 -1.66
C LYS A 259 22.10 1.08 -1.36
N ALA A 260 22.11 -0.21 -1.73
CA ALA A 260 21.03 -1.13 -1.35
C ALA A 260 20.92 -1.21 0.18
N GLN A 261 19.70 -1.14 0.70
CA GLN A 261 19.47 -0.99 2.13
C GLN A 261 18.72 -2.17 2.74
N TYR A 262 18.98 -2.40 4.01
CA TYR A 262 18.24 -3.26 4.91
C TYR A 262 17.82 -2.46 6.14
N ASN A 263 16.56 -2.54 6.53
CA ASN A 263 16.07 -1.91 7.75
C ASN A 263 15.86 -2.96 8.84
N PHE A 264 16.50 -2.79 9.99
CA PHE A 264 16.43 -3.76 11.09
C PHE A 264 15.05 -3.82 11.76
N THR A 265 14.24 -2.76 11.65
CA THR A 265 12.89 -2.71 12.24
C THR A 265 11.83 -3.31 11.32
N ASP A 266 11.92 -3.03 10.01
CA ASP A 266 11.05 -3.59 8.97
C ASP A 266 11.88 -3.92 7.74
N PRO A 267 12.41 -5.15 7.66
CA PRO A 267 13.29 -5.57 6.57
C PRO A 267 12.68 -5.43 5.18
N THR A 268 11.38 -5.54 5.04
CA THR A 268 10.69 -5.50 3.75
C THR A 268 10.35 -4.08 3.28
N SER A 269 10.47 -3.08 4.14
CA SER A 269 10.27 -1.68 3.77
C SER A 269 11.38 -1.17 2.84
N GLY A 270 11.06 -0.20 2.00
CA GLY A 270 12.01 0.43 1.08
C GLY A 270 12.23 1.91 1.39
N ILE A 271 13.44 2.42 1.10
CA ILE A 271 13.69 3.85 1.15
C ILE A 271 13.05 4.52 -0.09
N MET A 272 12.13 5.42 0.13
CA MET A 272 11.38 6.10 -0.92
C MET A 272 11.37 7.62 -0.69
N LYS A 273 11.26 8.38 -1.77
CA LYS A 273 11.10 9.83 -1.69
C LYS A 273 9.71 10.14 -1.15
N ALA A 274 9.64 10.93 -0.07
CA ALA A 274 8.38 11.30 0.57
C ALA A 274 7.79 12.57 -0.07
N GLY A 275 6.57 12.44 -0.60
CA GLY A 275 5.79 13.55 -1.18
C GLY A 275 6.55 14.41 -2.19
N SER A 276 6.29 15.72 -2.17
CA SER A 276 7.02 16.74 -2.95
C SER A 276 8.36 17.14 -2.31
N GLY A 277 8.63 16.67 -1.07
CA GLY A 277 9.84 16.97 -0.33
C GLY A 277 11.10 16.34 -0.93
N GLN A 278 12.27 16.80 -0.47
CA GLN A 278 13.55 16.22 -0.86
C GLN A 278 14.05 15.15 0.13
N HIS A 279 13.25 14.81 1.14
CA HIS A 279 13.63 13.81 2.12
C HIS A 279 13.18 12.41 1.72
N PHE A 280 13.88 11.43 2.26
CA PHE A 280 13.61 10.01 2.05
C PHE A 280 13.16 9.38 3.36
N GLU A 281 12.19 8.46 3.26
CA GLU A 281 11.64 7.71 4.39
C GLU A 281 11.49 6.24 4.05
N GLN A 282 11.48 5.39 5.07
CA GLN A 282 11.07 4.00 4.92
C GLN A 282 9.57 3.96 4.61
N SER A 283 9.21 3.37 3.49
CA SER A 283 7.85 3.41 2.97
C SER A 283 7.51 2.14 2.19
N TYR A 284 6.23 1.99 1.93
CA TYR A 284 5.68 1.07 0.95
C TYR A 284 4.94 1.87 -0.12
N ASN A 285 4.86 1.30 -1.31
CA ASN A 285 4.09 1.83 -2.41
C ASN A 285 2.72 1.17 -2.44
N ALA A 286 1.72 1.85 -1.88
CA ALA A 286 0.34 1.38 -1.84
C ALA A 286 -0.34 1.69 -3.18
N GLN A 287 -0.72 0.64 -3.90
CA GLN A 287 -1.36 0.71 -5.21
C GLN A 287 -2.88 0.58 -5.07
N ALA A 288 -3.63 1.34 -5.85
CA ALA A 288 -5.08 1.25 -5.93
C ALA A 288 -5.57 1.37 -7.37
N ALA A 289 -6.58 0.57 -7.68
CA ALA A 289 -7.41 0.68 -8.88
C ALA A 289 -8.78 1.24 -8.45
N VAL A 290 -9.19 2.36 -9.04
CA VAL A 290 -10.36 3.14 -8.60
C VAL A 290 -11.31 3.34 -9.76
N ASP A 291 -12.61 3.06 -9.57
CA ASP A 291 -13.64 3.26 -10.57
C ASP A 291 -14.07 4.74 -10.71
N ALA A 292 -14.91 5.04 -11.69
CA ALA A 292 -15.38 6.40 -11.92
C ALA A 292 -16.34 6.94 -10.82
N ALA A 293 -16.84 6.09 -9.93
CA ALA A 293 -17.60 6.47 -8.75
C ALA A 293 -16.72 6.62 -7.50
N MET A 294 -15.39 6.51 -7.64
CA MET A 294 -14.38 6.60 -6.58
C MET A 294 -14.41 5.42 -5.60
N PHE A 295 -14.86 4.22 -6.00
CA PHE A 295 -14.63 3.01 -5.24
C PHE A 295 -13.27 2.41 -5.58
N ILE A 296 -12.54 1.96 -4.57
CA ILE A 296 -11.32 1.16 -4.76
C ILE A 296 -11.77 -0.25 -5.14
N VAL A 297 -11.50 -0.64 -6.36
CA VAL A 297 -11.90 -1.94 -6.94
C VAL A 297 -10.73 -2.94 -7.01
N GLY A 298 -9.52 -2.49 -6.76
CA GLY A 298 -8.32 -3.31 -6.64
C GLY A 298 -7.29 -2.63 -5.75
N ALA A 299 -6.59 -3.42 -4.94
CA ALA A 299 -5.62 -2.90 -3.97
C ALA A 299 -4.44 -3.86 -3.80
N ARG A 300 -3.23 -3.33 -3.75
CA ARG A 300 -2.02 -4.08 -3.42
C ARG A 300 -0.94 -3.19 -2.82
N VAL A 301 0.07 -3.79 -2.21
CA VAL A 301 1.24 -3.09 -1.73
C VAL A 301 2.46 -3.57 -2.50
N SER A 302 3.31 -2.63 -2.92
CA SER A 302 4.60 -2.89 -3.54
C SER A 302 5.74 -2.35 -2.69
N VAL A 303 6.91 -2.95 -2.82
CA VAL A 303 8.18 -2.46 -2.25
C VAL A 303 8.97 -1.64 -3.27
N ALA A 304 8.50 -1.56 -4.51
CA ALA A 304 9.14 -0.79 -5.56
C ALA A 304 8.95 0.72 -5.33
N ALA A 305 10.05 1.47 -5.42
CA ALA A 305 10.03 2.92 -5.25
C ALA A 305 9.40 3.67 -6.44
N ASN A 306 9.26 3.01 -7.59
CA ASN A 306 8.65 3.56 -8.81
C ASN A 306 7.54 2.63 -9.33
N ASP A 307 6.67 3.16 -10.18
CA ASP A 307 5.46 2.49 -10.64
C ASP A 307 5.62 1.77 -11.99
N LYS A 308 6.83 1.75 -12.55
CA LYS A 308 7.10 1.32 -13.93
C LYS A 308 6.69 -0.13 -14.25
N GLN A 309 6.70 -1.01 -13.25
CA GLN A 309 6.31 -2.41 -13.38
C GLN A 309 5.02 -2.74 -12.63
N GLU A 310 4.35 -1.72 -12.09
CA GLU A 310 3.20 -1.91 -11.20
C GLU A 310 1.86 -2.03 -11.94
N LEU A 311 1.79 -1.68 -13.23
CA LEU A 311 0.54 -1.73 -13.99
C LEU A 311 -0.03 -3.16 -14.09
N PRO A 312 0.68 -4.19 -14.61
CA PRO A 312 0.13 -5.52 -14.75
C PRO A 312 -0.30 -6.15 -13.41
N PRO A 313 0.53 -6.14 -12.34
CA PRO A 313 0.12 -6.74 -11.08
C PRO A 313 -0.99 -5.95 -10.36
N THR A 314 -1.13 -4.64 -10.62
CA THR A 314 -2.24 -3.86 -10.05
C THR A 314 -3.54 -4.09 -10.82
N ALA A 315 -3.47 -4.23 -12.15
CA ALA A 315 -4.62 -4.64 -12.96
C ALA A 315 -5.12 -6.04 -12.55
N ALA A 316 -4.21 -6.99 -12.32
CA ALA A 316 -4.54 -8.33 -11.84
C ALA A 316 -5.14 -8.35 -10.41
N ALA A 317 -4.89 -7.31 -9.61
CA ALA A 317 -5.47 -7.16 -8.28
C ALA A 317 -6.90 -6.58 -8.27
N ILE A 318 -7.45 -6.21 -9.43
CA ILE A 318 -8.85 -5.79 -9.54
C ILE A 318 -9.74 -6.97 -9.14
N SER A 319 -10.71 -6.72 -8.27
CA SER A 319 -11.62 -7.74 -7.76
C SER A 319 -12.33 -8.50 -8.91
N PRO A 320 -12.39 -9.84 -8.85
CA PRO A 320 -13.09 -10.65 -9.85
C PRO A 320 -14.56 -10.28 -10.05
N VAL A 321 -15.19 -9.70 -9.03
CA VAL A 321 -16.59 -9.23 -9.06
C VAL A 321 -16.79 -8.11 -10.08
N VAL A 322 -15.81 -7.25 -10.26
CA VAL A 322 -15.87 -6.08 -11.13
C VAL A 322 -15.00 -6.18 -12.38
N ALA A 323 -13.97 -7.01 -12.35
CA ALA A 323 -13.01 -7.15 -13.45
C ALA A 323 -13.65 -7.38 -14.83
N PRO A 324 -14.72 -8.21 -15.00
CA PRO A 324 -15.36 -8.42 -16.31
C PRO A 324 -16.00 -7.16 -16.91
N GLN A 325 -16.23 -6.13 -16.12
CA GLN A 325 -16.85 -4.88 -16.56
C GLN A 325 -15.81 -3.82 -16.96
N VAL A 326 -14.52 -4.07 -16.67
CA VAL A 326 -13.44 -3.11 -16.96
C VAL A 326 -13.10 -3.14 -18.44
N THR A 327 -13.27 -2.01 -19.11
CA THR A 327 -12.94 -1.84 -20.54
C THR A 327 -11.78 -0.87 -20.75
N ALA A 328 -11.50 0.02 -19.78
CA ALA A 328 -10.43 0.99 -19.86
C ALA A 328 -9.66 1.11 -18.54
N ILE A 329 -8.33 1.17 -18.62
CA ILE A 329 -7.44 1.45 -17.48
C ILE A 329 -6.64 2.71 -17.76
N LEU A 330 -6.69 3.67 -16.83
CA LEU A 330 -6.00 4.95 -16.91
C LEU A 330 -4.83 4.99 -15.96
N VAL A 331 -3.64 5.33 -16.46
CA VAL A 331 -2.41 5.41 -15.64
C VAL A 331 -1.59 6.66 -15.96
N ASP A 332 -0.71 7.05 -15.07
CA ASP A 332 0.22 8.13 -15.34
C ASP A 332 1.44 7.68 -16.17
N SER A 333 2.33 8.62 -16.47
CA SER A 333 3.54 8.34 -17.26
C SER A 333 4.55 7.44 -16.52
N GLY A 334 4.46 7.34 -15.20
CA GLY A 334 5.32 6.48 -14.38
C GLY A 334 5.08 4.99 -14.61
N PHE A 335 3.86 4.63 -15.00
CA PHE A 335 3.47 3.24 -15.30
C PHE A 335 3.76 2.82 -16.74
N TYR A 336 3.98 3.79 -17.65
CA TYR A 336 4.08 3.46 -19.07
C TYR A 336 5.35 2.68 -19.40
N SER A 337 5.16 1.48 -19.92
CA SER A 337 6.11 0.76 -20.77
C SER A 337 5.33 -0.07 -21.79
N GLU A 338 5.92 -0.29 -22.98
CA GLU A 338 5.29 -1.11 -24.03
C GLU A 338 4.91 -2.49 -23.52
N ALA A 339 5.83 -3.15 -22.81
CA ALA A 339 5.61 -4.47 -22.22
C ALA A 339 4.48 -4.48 -21.16
N ALA A 340 4.40 -3.45 -20.31
CA ALA A 340 3.36 -3.37 -19.28
C ALA A 340 1.97 -3.14 -19.90
N VAL A 341 1.88 -2.33 -20.94
CA VAL A 341 0.62 -2.12 -21.69
C VAL A 341 0.21 -3.41 -22.39
N GLN A 342 1.15 -4.05 -23.09
CA GLN A 342 0.88 -5.32 -23.78
C GLN A 342 0.43 -6.42 -22.82
N ALA A 343 1.05 -6.53 -21.65
CA ALA A 343 0.68 -7.52 -20.63
C ALA A 343 -0.72 -7.32 -20.06
N VAL A 344 -1.33 -6.15 -20.21
CA VAL A 344 -2.72 -5.87 -19.79
C VAL A 344 -3.68 -5.99 -20.96
N GLU A 345 -3.30 -5.56 -22.17
CA GLU A 345 -4.16 -5.57 -23.34
C GLU A 345 -4.21 -6.94 -24.06
N GLN A 346 -3.24 -7.83 -23.78
CA GLN A 346 -3.13 -9.15 -24.42
C GLN A 346 -2.94 -10.26 -23.39
N ASN A 347 -3.59 -11.38 -23.64
CA ASN A 347 -3.36 -12.63 -22.92
C ASN A 347 -2.02 -13.28 -23.35
N PRO A 348 -1.48 -14.24 -22.58
CA PRO A 348 -0.26 -14.97 -22.95
C PRO A 348 -0.32 -15.70 -24.29
N ASP A 349 -1.53 -16.07 -24.75
CA ASP A 349 -1.79 -16.68 -26.05
C ASP A 349 -1.89 -15.69 -27.23
N GLY A 350 -1.73 -14.39 -26.95
CA GLY A 350 -1.81 -13.30 -27.92
C GLY A 350 -3.22 -12.79 -28.21
N THR A 351 -4.25 -13.37 -27.61
CA THR A 351 -5.63 -12.85 -27.73
C THR A 351 -5.79 -11.54 -26.96
N VAL A 352 -6.71 -10.67 -27.42
CA VAL A 352 -6.99 -9.41 -26.72
C VAL A 352 -7.84 -9.63 -25.47
N THR A 353 -7.52 -8.93 -24.38
CA THR A 353 -8.27 -9.01 -23.12
C THR A 353 -9.59 -8.25 -23.14
N GLY A 354 -9.80 -7.36 -24.12
CA GLY A 354 -10.91 -6.41 -24.15
C GLY A 354 -10.66 -5.15 -23.31
N VAL A 355 -9.56 -5.08 -22.58
CA VAL A 355 -9.17 -3.90 -21.79
C VAL A 355 -8.25 -3.00 -22.61
N THR A 356 -8.51 -1.70 -22.63
CA THR A 356 -7.66 -0.71 -23.30
C THR A 356 -6.94 0.17 -22.26
N VAL A 357 -5.63 0.26 -22.38
CA VAL A 357 -4.81 1.11 -21.47
C VAL A 357 -4.64 2.53 -22.06
N PHE A 358 -4.82 3.52 -21.22
CA PHE A 358 -4.54 4.94 -21.52
C PHE A 358 -3.45 5.42 -20.57
N ALA A 359 -2.24 5.58 -21.08
CA ALA A 359 -1.07 5.98 -20.31
C ALA A 359 -0.44 7.26 -20.87
N ALA A 360 -0.16 8.25 -20.03
CA ALA A 360 0.63 9.38 -20.49
C ALA A 360 2.04 8.90 -20.88
N VAL A 361 2.51 9.30 -22.06
CA VAL A 361 3.84 8.91 -22.58
C VAL A 361 4.91 9.96 -22.28
N GLU A 362 4.49 11.14 -21.82
CA GLU A 362 5.33 12.29 -21.43
C GLU A 362 4.70 12.99 -20.23
N LYS A 363 5.50 13.71 -19.48
CA LYS A 363 4.97 14.59 -18.42
C LYS A 363 4.09 15.65 -19.09
N MET A 364 2.85 15.74 -18.65
CA MET A 364 1.95 16.79 -19.10
C MET A 364 2.36 18.11 -18.44
N ASP A 365 2.52 19.16 -19.22
CA ASP A 365 2.73 20.50 -18.69
C ASP A 365 1.53 20.96 -17.87
N HIS A 366 1.81 21.55 -16.71
CA HIS A 366 0.77 22.06 -15.82
C HIS A 366 0.12 23.34 -16.37
N HIS A 367 0.83 24.07 -17.23
CA HIS A 367 0.36 25.30 -17.86
C HIS A 367 0.07 25.04 -19.34
N LYS A 368 -1.21 24.96 -19.68
CA LYS A 368 -1.67 24.88 -21.05
C LYS A 368 -1.83 26.29 -21.61
N THR A 369 -1.38 26.51 -22.85
CA THR A 369 -1.66 27.73 -23.60
C THR A 369 -3.15 27.83 -23.95
N VAL A 370 -3.66 29.01 -24.22
CA VAL A 370 -5.06 29.21 -24.65
C VAL A 370 -5.38 28.39 -25.90
N ALA A 371 -4.43 28.27 -26.84
CA ALA A 371 -4.58 27.44 -28.02
C ALA A 371 -4.77 25.96 -27.74
N GLU A 372 -4.09 25.44 -26.71
CA GLU A 372 -4.23 24.00 -26.24
C GLU A 372 -5.51 23.75 -25.44
N LEU A 373 -6.14 24.78 -24.91
CA LEU A 373 -7.44 24.70 -24.24
C LEU A 373 -8.61 24.70 -25.21
N LEU A 374 -8.44 25.25 -26.41
CA LEU A 374 -9.47 25.24 -27.45
C LEU A 374 -9.72 23.79 -27.94
N PRO A 375 -10.94 23.49 -28.42
CA PRO A 375 -11.25 22.21 -29.05
C PRO A 375 -10.28 21.91 -30.19
N GLN A 376 -9.51 20.88 -30.10
CA GLN A 376 -8.59 20.42 -31.13
C GLN A 376 -9.30 19.42 -32.04
N PRO A 377 -9.06 19.46 -33.37
CA PRO A 377 -9.59 18.43 -34.27
C PRO A 377 -9.07 17.04 -33.90
N GLU A 378 -9.77 16.02 -34.38
CA GLU A 378 -9.26 14.64 -34.22
C GLU A 378 -7.87 14.51 -34.85
N PRO A 379 -6.96 13.77 -34.18
CA PRO A 379 -5.62 13.58 -34.74
C PRO A 379 -5.70 12.78 -36.06
N PRO A 380 -4.83 13.06 -37.03
CA PRO A 380 -4.79 12.31 -38.28
C PRO A 380 -4.47 10.83 -38.03
N ALA A 381 -4.90 9.99 -38.98
CA ALA A 381 -4.60 8.57 -38.90
C ALA A 381 -3.08 8.31 -38.79
N LEU A 382 -2.69 7.35 -37.97
CA LEU A 382 -1.29 6.96 -37.78
C LEU A 382 -0.73 6.26 -39.02
N ALA A 383 0.55 6.46 -39.29
CA ALA A 383 1.29 5.68 -40.27
C ALA A 383 1.31 4.20 -39.85
N PRO A 384 1.28 3.24 -40.78
CA PRO A 384 1.31 1.80 -40.45
C PRO A 384 2.51 1.39 -39.60
N ALA A 385 3.65 2.06 -39.75
CA ALA A 385 4.89 1.81 -39.02
C ALA A 385 5.02 2.57 -37.70
N ALA A 386 3.91 3.17 -37.17
CA ALA A 386 3.96 3.94 -35.93
C ALA A 386 4.37 3.07 -34.74
N THR A 387 5.26 3.63 -33.92
CA THR A 387 5.74 3.00 -32.68
C THR A 387 4.64 2.87 -31.62
N ALA A 388 4.82 1.98 -30.64
CA ALA A 388 3.88 1.83 -29.54
C ALA A 388 3.68 3.16 -28.76
N LYS A 389 4.74 3.96 -28.60
CA LYS A 389 4.68 5.29 -27.97
C LYS A 389 3.81 6.25 -28.80
N GLU A 390 3.98 6.29 -30.11
CA GLU A 390 3.18 7.13 -31.00
C GLU A 390 1.71 6.72 -31.01
N LYS A 391 1.44 5.39 -31.04
CA LYS A 391 0.08 4.86 -30.91
C LYS A 391 -0.59 5.26 -29.61
N MET A 392 0.13 5.19 -28.48
CA MET A 392 -0.39 5.61 -27.18
C MET A 392 -0.61 7.13 -27.11
N ALA A 393 0.32 7.95 -27.63
CA ALA A 393 0.17 9.38 -27.70
C ALA A 393 -1.02 9.80 -28.59
N HIS A 394 -1.24 9.10 -29.72
CA HIS A 394 -2.39 9.30 -30.57
C HIS A 394 -3.69 8.93 -29.86
N ARG A 395 -3.76 7.75 -29.21
CA ARG A 395 -4.92 7.31 -28.42
C ARG A 395 -5.37 8.37 -27.42
N LEU A 396 -4.44 8.99 -26.70
CA LEU A 396 -4.74 10.07 -25.75
C LEU A 396 -5.22 11.37 -26.39
N LYS A 397 -4.89 11.62 -27.67
CA LYS A 397 -5.29 12.84 -28.41
C LYS A 397 -6.67 12.72 -29.03
N THR A 398 -7.24 11.53 -29.16
CA THR A 398 -8.62 11.33 -29.64
C THR A 398 -9.63 11.97 -28.70
N ALA A 399 -10.84 12.31 -29.17
CA ALA A 399 -11.91 12.84 -28.32
C ALA A 399 -12.23 11.90 -27.17
N VAL A 400 -12.38 10.60 -27.45
CA VAL A 400 -12.63 9.56 -26.43
C VAL A 400 -11.46 9.49 -25.44
N GLY A 401 -10.22 9.46 -25.92
CA GLY A 401 -9.03 9.38 -25.06
C GLY A 401 -8.90 10.58 -24.13
N LYS A 402 -9.17 11.80 -24.61
CA LYS A 402 -9.17 13.02 -23.79
C LYS A 402 -10.22 12.97 -22.69
N GLU A 403 -11.45 12.57 -23.00
CA GLU A 403 -12.53 12.51 -22.02
C GLU A 403 -12.26 11.42 -20.94
N LEU A 404 -11.87 10.22 -21.35
CA LEU A 404 -11.51 9.16 -20.40
C LEU A 404 -10.33 9.57 -19.52
N TYR A 405 -9.27 10.13 -20.09
CA TYR A 405 -8.06 10.44 -19.32
C TYR A 405 -8.26 11.57 -18.28
N LYS A 406 -9.25 12.44 -18.44
CA LYS A 406 -9.65 13.42 -17.43
C LYS A 406 -10.09 12.77 -16.12
N LEU A 407 -10.74 11.60 -16.20
CA LEU A 407 -11.23 10.87 -15.03
C LEU A 407 -10.10 10.47 -14.07
N ARG A 408 -8.86 10.26 -14.56
CA ARG A 408 -7.74 9.89 -13.71
C ARG A 408 -7.52 10.86 -12.55
N LYS A 409 -7.50 12.17 -12.84
CA LYS A 409 -7.32 13.20 -11.80
C LYS A 409 -8.53 13.36 -10.89
N GLN A 410 -9.72 13.00 -11.39
CA GLN A 410 -10.98 13.16 -10.67
C GLN A 410 -11.32 11.95 -9.79
N THR A 411 -10.62 10.84 -9.92
CA THR A 411 -10.92 9.57 -9.24
C THR A 411 -9.81 9.18 -8.25
N VAL A 412 -8.68 8.66 -8.71
CA VAL A 412 -7.67 8.06 -7.84
C VAL A 412 -6.93 9.08 -6.97
N GLU A 413 -6.64 10.27 -7.50
CA GLU A 413 -5.95 11.32 -6.73
C GLU A 413 -6.78 11.80 -5.51
N PRO A 414 -8.09 12.13 -5.67
CA PRO A 414 -8.96 12.44 -4.52
C PRO A 414 -9.10 11.29 -3.52
N VAL A 415 -9.15 10.04 -3.98
CA VAL A 415 -9.23 8.86 -3.10
C VAL A 415 -8.00 8.81 -2.18
N PHE A 416 -6.79 8.95 -2.71
CA PHE A 416 -5.59 9.02 -1.89
C PHE A 416 -5.57 10.25 -0.98
N GLY A 417 -6.11 11.38 -1.44
CA GLY A 417 -6.31 12.57 -0.62
C GLY A 417 -7.21 12.29 0.58
N ILE A 418 -8.36 11.64 0.37
CA ILE A 418 -9.29 11.27 1.45
C ILE A 418 -8.62 10.30 2.44
N ILE A 419 -7.92 9.28 1.96
CA ILE A 419 -7.24 8.32 2.83
C ILE A 419 -6.18 9.01 3.70
N LYS A 420 -5.35 9.90 3.11
CA LYS A 420 -4.25 10.54 3.83
C LYS A 420 -4.68 11.71 4.70
N GLU A 421 -5.61 12.54 4.22
CA GLU A 421 -5.97 13.81 4.90
C GLU A 421 -7.23 13.67 5.75
N VAL A 422 -8.29 13.05 5.21
CA VAL A 422 -9.57 12.95 5.92
C VAL A 422 -9.57 11.78 6.90
N MET A 423 -9.11 10.59 6.47
CA MET A 423 -8.97 9.45 7.37
C MET A 423 -7.68 9.52 8.20
N GLY A 424 -6.66 10.28 7.76
CA GLY A 424 -5.40 10.45 8.47
C GLY A 424 -4.41 9.27 8.31
N PHE A 425 -4.64 8.36 7.37
CA PHE A 425 -3.78 7.19 7.19
C PHE A 425 -2.53 7.54 6.38
N ARG A 426 -1.47 7.95 7.07
CA ARG A 426 -0.19 8.35 6.47
C ARG A 426 0.94 7.37 6.75
N ARG A 427 0.73 6.44 7.70
CA ARG A 427 1.72 5.47 8.16
C ARG A 427 1.07 4.14 8.51
N PHE A 428 1.71 3.05 8.08
CA PHE A 428 1.32 1.71 8.51
C PHE A 428 1.58 1.49 10.01
N SER A 429 0.71 0.75 10.65
CA SER A 429 0.88 0.33 12.05
C SER A 429 1.60 -1.02 12.12
N LEU A 430 1.39 -1.87 11.12
CA LEU A 430 1.99 -3.19 11.00
C LEU A 430 3.36 -3.14 10.29
N ARG A 431 4.12 -4.21 10.43
CA ARG A 431 5.45 -4.39 9.83
C ARG A 431 5.50 -5.68 9.02
N GLY A 432 6.32 -5.68 7.98
CA GLY A 432 6.46 -6.80 7.06
C GLY A 432 5.39 -6.77 5.96
N HIS A 433 5.80 -7.03 4.72
CA HIS A 433 4.98 -6.88 3.51
C HIS A 433 3.61 -7.57 3.61
N ALA A 434 3.55 -8.80 4.11
CA ALA A 434 2.28 -9.54 4.21
C ALA A 434 1.27 -8.86 5.14
N LYS A 435 1.73 -8.39 6.33
CA LYS A 435 0.87 -7.71 7.30
C LYS A 435 0.50 -6.29 6.84
N VAL A 436 1.42 -5.60 6.16
CA VAL A 436 1.17 -4.28 5.57
C VAL A 436 0.16 -4.39 4.43
N SER A 437 0.23 -5.43 3.60
CA SER A 437 -0.76 -5.69 2.56
C SER A 437 -2.16 -5.91 3.14
N LEU A 438 -2.26 -6.69 4.22
CA LEU A 438 -3.50 -6.90 4.96
C LEU A 438 -4.05 -5.59 5.54
N GLU A 439 -3.20 -4.75 6.12
CA GLU A 439 -3.60 -3.45 6.65
C GLU A 439 -4.09 -2.51 5.54
N TRP A 440 -3.45 -2.56 4.36
CA TRP A 440 -3.90 -1.81 3.19
C TRP A 440 -5.29 -2.25 2.71
N THR A 441 -5.56 -3.57 2.67
CA THR A 441 -6.91 -4.09 2.37
C THR A 441 -7.94 -3.53 3.36
N LEU A 442 -7.64 -3.52 4.67
CA LEU A 442 -8.52 -2.96 5.69
C LEU A 442 -8.78 -1.46 5.48
N VAL A 443 -7.75 -0.68 5.13
CA VAL A 443 -7.90 0.74 4.77
C VAL A 443 -8.84 0.91 3.58
N CYS A 444 -8.68 0.09 2.53
CA CYS A 444 -9.52 0.14 1.34
C CYS A 444 -10.98 -0.24 1.63
N VAL A 445 -11.21 -1.27 2.45
CA VAL A 445 -12.57 -1.65 2.94
C VAL A 445 -13.20 -0.49 3.69
N SER A 446 -12.48 0.09 4.64
CA SER A 446 -12.95 1.21 5.46
C SER A 446 -13.27 2.44 4.61
N TYR A 447 -12.41 2.75 3.63
CA TYR A 447 -12.67 3.81 2.66
C TYR A 447 -13.92 3.53 1.82
N ASN A 448 -14.05 2.33 1.27
CA ASN A 448 -15.18 1.96 0.43
C ASN A 448 -16.50 2.01 1.21
N LEU A 449 -16.55 1.54 2.46
CA LEU A 449 -17.72 1.65 3.32
C LEU A 449 -18.08 3.11 3.64
N LYS A 450 -17.09 3.94 3.93
CA LYS A 450 -17.30 5.38 4.12
C LYS A 450 -17.87 6.03 2.86
N ARG A 451 -17.35 5.67 1.68
CA ARG A 451 -17.84 6.16 0.39
C ARG A 451 -19.27 5.71 0.12
N LEU A 452 -19.55 4.43 0.35
CA LEU A 452 -20.87 3.84 0.15
C LEU A 452 -21.92 4.51 1.05
N PHE A 453 -21.60 4.70 2.32
CA PHE A 453 -22.45 5.41 3.27
C PHE A 453 -22.76 6.85 2.81
N SER A 454 -21.73 7.58 2.36
CA SER A 454 -21.91 8.94 1.86
C SER A 454 -22.82 9.02 0.63
N LEU A 455 -22.67 8.07 -0.31
CA LEU A 455 -23.49 8.02 -1.53
C LEU A 455 -24.93 7.61 -1.24
N LYS A 456 -25.15 6.66 -0.30
CA LYS A 456 -26.49 6.26 0.14
C LYS A 456 -27.25 7.46 0.73
N ASN A 457 -26.61 8.24 1.59
CA ASN A 457 -27.22 9.41 2.21
C ASN A 457 -27.56 10.50 1.19
N LEU A 458 -26.71 10.73 0.19
CA LEU A 458 -27.01 11.66 -0.91
C LEU A 458 -28.23 11.19 -1.75
N ALA A 459 -28.34 9.89 -2.01
CA ALA A 459 -29.47 9.33 -2.77
C ALA A 459 -30.80 9.36 -1.99
N THR A 460 -30.76 9.39 -0.65
CA THR A 460 -31.99 9.54 0.19
C THR A 460 -32.42 10.99 0.36
N MET A 461 -31.54 11.95 0.09
CA MET A 461 -31.83 13.39 0.15
C MET A 461 -32.27 13.99 -1.19
N ALA A 462 -32.07 13.28 -2.31
CA ALA A 462 -32.46 13.65 -3.67
C ALA A 462 -33.80 13.03 -4.05
#